data_83498507ea8b5a6db710f16050b518ee
#
_entry.id   83498507ea8b5a6db710f16050b518ee
#
_cell.length_a   1.000
_cell.length_b   1.000
_cell.length_c   1.000
_cell.angle_alpha   90.00
_cell.angle_beta   90.00
_cell.angle_gamma   90.00
#
_symmetry.space_group_name_H-M   'P 1'
#
loop_
_entity.id
_entity.type
_entity.pdbx_description
1 polymer ?
#
loop_
_entity_poly.entity_id
_entity_poly.type
_entity_poly.pdbx_seq_one_letter_code
_entity_poly.pdbx_strand_id
1 'polypeptide(L)'
;AASDVYKRQEQEGGRLVAMTGDGTNDAPALAQADVGVAMNTGTSAAKEAGNMVDLDSDPTKLIDIVAIGKQVLITRGALTTFSIANDIAKYFAIIPAMFMGIHPGLSKLNVMGLHSSSSAVLSAVIFNALVIIALVPLALKGVRYRAVSAAQALRRNLTIYGVGGIIVPFVGIWLIDLLVRLIPGF
;
A
#
# COMPACT_ATOMS: atom_id res chain seq x y z
N ALA A 1 -7.44 36.97 -3.20
CA ALA A 1 -6.49 37.95 -2.66
C ALA A 1 -5.76 37.47 -1.40
N ALA A 2 -6.30 37.61 -0.18
CA ALA A 2 -5.58 37.16 1.02
C ALA A 2 -5.43 35.64 1.09
N SER A 3 -6.46 34.88 0.74
CA SER A 3 -6.44 33.41 0.69
C SER A 3 -5.39 32.82 -0.27
N ASP A 4 -5.05 33.53 -1.34
CA ASP A 4 -4.05 33.06 -2.31
C ASP A 4 -2.63 33.19 -1.77
N VAL A 5 -2.37 34.24 -0.98
CA VAL A 5 -1.08 34.46 -0.33
C VAL A 5 -0.81 33.38 0.71
N TYR A 6 -1.79 33.08 1.58
CA TYR A 6 -1.65 32.03 2.58
C TYR A 6 -1.42 30.65 1.96
N LYS A 7 -2.10 30.33 0.86
CA LYS A 7 -1.91 29.05 0.17
C LYS A 7 -0.51 28.91 -0.42
N ARG A 8 -0.01 29.95 -1.09
CA ARG A 8 1.35 29.93 -1.63
C ARG A 8 2.38 29.70 -0.53
N GLN A 9 2.23 30.37 0.62
CA GLN A 9 3.12 30.19 1.75
C GLN A 9 3.09 28.77 2.30
N GLU A 10 1.92 28.15 2.39
CA GLU A 10 1.80 26.74 2.84
C GLU A 10 2.38 25.77 1.81
N GLN A 11 2.15 26.00 0.52
CA GLN A 11 2.71 25.18 -0.58
C GLN A 11 4.23 25.34 -0.71
N GLU A 12 4.79 26.52 -0.51
CA GLU A 12 6.24 26.76 -0.47
C GLU A 12 6.91 25.96 0.65
N GLY A 13 6.20 25.69 1.75
CA GLY A 13 6.64 24.79 2.81
C GLY A 13 6.54 23.29 2.46
N GLY A 14 6.17 22.93 1.24
CA GLY A 14 5.98 21.54 0.80
C GLY A 14 4.73 20.87 1.36
N ARG A 15 3.76 21.65 1.85
CA ARG A 15 2.48 21.14 2.36
C ARG A 15 1.46 21.08 1.24
N LEU A 16 0.67 20.01 1.23
CA LEU A 16 -0.50 19.90 0.35
C LEU A 16 -1.65 20.73 0.91
N VAL A 17 -2.24 21.58 0.07
CA VAL A 17 -3.33 22.46 0.43
C VAL A 17 -4.63 21.98 -0.21
N ALA A 18 -5.63 21.69 0.62
CA ALA A 18 -6.99 21.44 0.18
C ALA A 18 -7.87 22.68 0.47
N MET A 19 -8.74 23.02 -0.47
CA MET A 19 -9.64 24.14 -0.35
C MET A 19 -11.05 23.79 -0.80
N THR A 20 -12.03 24.37 -0.14
CA THR A 20 -13.42 24.34 -0.57
C THR A 20 -13.94 25.77 -0.79
N GLY A 21 -14.84 25.95 -1.76
CA GLY A 21 -15.43 27.24 -2.10
C GLY A 21 -16.64 27.10 -3.01
N ASP A 22 -17.47 28.15 -3.05
CA ASP A 22 -18.72 28.18 -3.83
C ASP A 22 -18.86 29.42 -4.71
N GLY A 23 -18.05 30.45 -4.45
CA GLY A 23 -18.11 31.73 -5.13
C GLY A 23 -17.17 31.89 -6.32
N THR A 24 -17.50 32.84 -7.21
CA THR A 24 -16.61 33.26 -8.30
C THR A 24 -15.26 33.77 -7.77
N ASN A 25 -15.27 34.39 -6.59
CA ASN A 25 -14.06 34.90 -5.92
C ASN A 25 -13.13 33.75 -5.44
N ASP A 26 -13.67 32.54 -5.26
CA ASP A 26 -12.92 31.37 -4.82
C ASP A 26 -12.27 30.63 -5.99
N ALA A 27 -12.75 30.86 -7.22
CA ALA A 27 -12.26 30.16 -8.40
C ALA A 27 -10.71 30.19 -8.58
N PRO A 28 -10.02 31.33 -8.47
CA PRO A 28 -8.56 31.35 -8.58
C PRO A 28 -7.89 30.52 -7.49
N ALA A 29 -8.48 30.53 -6.31
CA ALA A 29 -7.99 29.81 -5.15
C ALA A 29 -8.23 28.32 -5.23
N LEU A 30 -9.36 27.88 -5.76
CA LEU A 30 -9.69 26.48 -6.04
C LEU A 30 -8.76 25.91 -7.13
N ALA A 31 -8.51 26.68 -8.19
CA ALA A 31 -7.60 26.28 -9.27
C ALA A 31 -6.15 26.09 -8.82
N GLN A 32 -5.71 26.86 -7.83
CA GLN A 32 -4.35 26.81 -7.31
C GLN A 32 -4.14 25.80 -6.19
N ALA A 33 -5.21 25.33 -5.54
CA ALA A 33 -5.11 24.33 -4.48
C ALA A 33 -4.72 22.96 -5.08
N ASP A 34 -3.98 22.16 -4.31
CA ASP A 34 -3.67 20.78 -4.70
C ASP A 34 -4.95 19.93 -4.79
N VAL A 35 -5.91 20.22 -3.91
CA VAL A 35 -7.26 19.67 -3.93
C VAL A 35 -8.26 20.81 -3.81
N GLY A 36 -8.90 21.19 -4.91
CA GLY A 36 -9.96 22.20 -4.96
C GLY A 36 -11.35 21.54 -5.03
N VAL A 37 -12.20 21.74 -4.04
CA VAL A 37 -13.56 21.18 -3.97
C VAL A 37 -14.57 22.31 -4.10
N ALA A 38 -15.29 22.35 -5.22
CA ALA A 38 -16.41 23.28 -5.41
C ALA A 38 -17.69 22.69 -4.85
N MET A 39 -18.55 23.54 -4.29
CA MET A 39 -19.89 23.14 -3.86
C MET A 39 -20.84 23.00 -5.05
N ASN A 40 -21.76 22.06 -5.01
CA ASN A 40 -22.77 21.90 -6.05
C ASN A 40 -23.67 23.13 -6.19
N THR A 41 -23.94 23.83 -5.10
CA THR A 41 -24.66 25.11 -5.08
C THR A 41 -23.82 26.28 -5.57
N GLY A 42 -22.50 26.06 -5.80
CA GLY A 42 -21.58 27.10 -6.20
C GLY A 42 -21.74 27.56 -7.64
N THR A 43 -21.07 28.67 -7.98
CA THR A 43 -21.04 29.25 -9.32
C THR A 43 -20.37 28.33 -10.33
N SER A 44 -20.70 28.50 -11.63
CA SER A 44 -20.04 27.75 -12.70
C SER A 44 -18.53 27.95 -12.69
N ALA A 45 -18.06 29.17 -12.41
CA ALA A 45 -16.63 29.48 -12.32
C ALA A 45 -15.94 28.68 -11.20
N ALA A 46 -16.58 28.54 -10.02
CA ALA A 46 -16.03 27.72 -8.94
C ALA A 46 -15.99 26.25 -9.32
N LYS A 47 -17.05 25.72 -9.97
CA LYS A 47 -17.11 24.30 -10.41
C LYS A 47 -16.07 23.96 -11.48
N GLU A 48 -15.81 24.89 -12.42
CA GLU A 48 -14.80 24.69 -13.45
C GLU A 48 -13.38 24.78 -12.91
N ALA A 49 -13.16 25.60 -11.87
CA ALA A 49 -11.85 25.80 -11.26
C ALA A 49 -11.46 24.66 -10.29
N GLY A 50 -12.44 24.00 -9.69
CA GLY A 50 -12.20 22.89 -8.73
C GLY A 50 -11.83 21.58 -9.42
N ASN A 51 -11.05 20.76 -8.74
CA ASN A 51 -10.73 19.39 -9.17
C ASN A 51 -11.92 18.44 -8.94
N MET A 52 -12.77 18.76 -7.97
CA MET A 52 -13.92 17.97 -7.55
C MET A 52 -15.13 18.87 -7.27
N VAL A 53 -16.32 18.30 -7.35
CA VAL A 53 -17.56 18.95 -6.95
C VAL A 53 -18.21 18.12 -5.85
N ASP A 54 -18.48 18.74 -4.70
CA ASP A 54 -19.27 18.12 -3.63
C ASP A 54 -20.76 18.31 -3.94
N LEU A 55 -21.43 17.20 -4.23
CA LEU A 55 -22.84 17.20 -4.64
C LEU A 55 -23.79 17.55 -3.49
N ASP A 56 -23.40 17.29 -2.26
CA ASP A 56 -24.20 17.59 -1.06
C ASP A 56 -23.97 19.03 -0.55
N SER A 57 -22.97 19.72 -1.12
CA SER A 57 -22.57 21.08 -0.70
C SER A 57 -22.25 21.18 0.81
N ASP A 58 -21.63 20.13 1.34
CA ASP A 58 -21.21 20.03 2.74
C ASP A 58 -19.68 20.22 2.87
N PRO A 59 -19.18 21.35 3.37
CA PRO A 59 -17.76 21.60 3.48
C PRO A 59 -17.03 20.60 4.41
N THR A 60 -17.74 19.88 5.28
CA THR A 60 -17.14 18.86 6.15
C THR A 60 -16.68 17.62 5.38
N LYS A 61 -17.23 17.38 4.21
CA LYS A 61 -16.80 16.31 3.29
C LYS A 61 -15.35 16.40 2.88
N LEU A 62 -14.73 17.57 2.93
CA LEU A 62 -13.30 17.72 2.69
C LEU A 62 -12.47 16.87 3.65
N ILE A 63 -12.91 16.73 4.90
CA ILE A 63 -12.25 15.88 5.90
C ILE A 63 -12.29 14.42 5.47
N ASP A 64 -13.43 13.95 4.96
CA ASP A 64 -13.61 12.58 4.47
C ASP A 64 -12.74 12.31 3.23
N ILE A 65 -12.70 13.27 2.30
CA ILE A 65 -11.85 13.19 1.10
C ILE A 65 -10.38 13.03 1.50
N VAL A 66 -9.89 13.85 2.43
CA VAL A 66 -8.51 13.78 2.93
C VAL A 66 -8.26 12.46 3.66
N ALA A 67 -9.21 11.98 4.44
CA ALA A 67 -9.11 10.70 5.15
C ALA A 67 -9.02 9.52 4.16
N ILE A 68 -9.86 9.51 3.13
CA ILE A 68 -9.85 8.50 2.06
C ILE A 68 -8.54 8.55 1.29
N GLY A 69 -8.07 9.73 0.89
CA GLY A 69 -6.80 9.91 0.19
C GLY A 69 -5.61 9.36 1.01
N LYS A 70 -5.55 9.68 2.30
CA LYS A 70 -4.54 9.15 3.22
C LYS A 70 -4.67 7.63 3.38
N GLN A 71 -5.88 7.08 3.45
CA GLN A 71 -6.09 5.64 3.52
C GLN A 71 -5.54 4.93 2.28
N VAL A 72 -5.77 5.47 1.08
CA VAL A 72 -5.25 4.92 -0.19
C VAL A 72 -3.72 4.92 -0.19
N LEU A 73 -3.08 6.03 0.20
CA LEU A 73 -1.63 6.13 0.26
C LEU A 73 -1.02 5.14 1.27
N ILE A 74 -1.60 5.03 2.46
CA ILE A 74 -1.16 4.08 3.49
C ILE A 74 -1.33 2.64 3.00
N THR A 75 -2.43 2.33 2.33
CA THR A 75 -2.69 1.00 1.77
C THR A 75 -1.66 0.65 0.70
N ARG A 76 -1.38 1.56 -0.24
CA ARG A 76 -0.33 1.35 -1.25
C ARG A 76 1.04 1.11 -0.60
N GLY A 77 1.42 1.93 0.38
CA GLY A 77 2.66 1.77 1.13
C GLY A 77 2.75 0.44 1.86
N ALA A 78 1.67 -0.01 2.50
CA ALA A 78 1.59 -1.29 3.19
C ALA A 78 1.76 -2.47 2.23
N LEU A 79 1.02 -2.47 1.11
CA LEU A 79 1.09 -3.54 0.11
C LEU A 79 2.46 -3.60 -0.57
N THR A 80 3.04 -2.46 -0.92
CA THR A 80 4.38 -2.38 -1.50
C THR A 80 5.44 -2.90 -0.52
N THR A 81 5.38 -2.50 0.74
CA THR A 81 6.31 -2.97 1.78
C THR A 81 6.21 -4.48 1.97
N PHE A 82 4.98 -5.01 2.06
CA PHE A 82 4.76 -6.45 2.17
C PHE A 82 5.28 -7.18 0.94
N SER A 83 4.98 -6.71 -0.28
CA SER A 83 5.39 -7.36 -1.53
C SER A 83 6.91 -7.44 -1.65
N ILE A 84 7.62 -6.33 -1.41
CA ILE A 84 9.10 -6.31 -1.45
C ILE A 84 9.68 -7.25 -0.41
N ALA A 85 9.21 -7.20 0.83
CA ALA A 85 9.68 -8.06 1.90
C ALA A 85 9.42 -9.54 1.61
N ASN A 86 8.22 -9.86 1.09
CA ASN A 86 7.82 -11.19 0.66
C ASN A 86 8.68 -11.73 -0.50
N ASP A 87 8.99 -10.90 -1.47
CA ASP A 87 9.81 -11.33 -2.61
C ASP A 87 11.26 -11.59 -2.19
N ILE A 88 11.85 -10.72 -1.38
CA ILE A 88 13.19 -10.93 -0.82
C ILE A 88 13.21 -12.21 0.01
N ALA A 89 12.24 -12.41 0.91
CA ALA A 89 12.17 -13.58 1.77
C ALA A 89 12.05 -14.89 0.97
N LYS A 90 11.25 -14.90 -0.12
CA LYS A 90 11.13 -16.05 -1.01
C LYS A 90 12.45 -16.44 -1.66
N TYR A 91 13.24 -15.48 -2.11
CA TYR A 91 14.54 -15.78 -2.68
C TYR A 91 15.47 -16.44 -1.67
N PHE A 92 15.54 -15.93 -0.44
CA PHE A 92 16.32 -16.54 0.63
C PHE A 92 15.81 -17.93 1.03
N ALA A 93 14.51 -18.19 0.90
CA ALA A 93 13.92 -19.47 1.21
C ALA A 93 14.19 -20.53 0.11
N ILE A 94 14.08 -20.15 -1.16
CA ILE A 94 14.05 -21.09 -2.30
C ILE A 94 15.46 -21.35 -2.84
N ILE A 95 16.30 -20.33 -3.00
CA ILE A 95 17.61 -20.46 -3.64
C ILE A 95 18.49 -21.51 -2.95
N PRO A 96 18.62 -21.55 -1.61
CA PRO A 96 19.41 -22.60 -0.97
C PRO A 96 18.89 -24.00 -1.27
N ALA A 97 17.56 -24.19 -1.28
CA ALA A 97 16.96 -25.49 -1.56
C ALA A 97 17.15 -25.94 -3.01
N MET A 98 17.09 -25.01 -3.97
CA MET A 98 17.28 -25.30 -5.41
C MET A 98 18.71 -25.73 -5.74
N PHE A 99 19.70 -25.14 -5.11
CA PHE A 99 21.11 -25.30 -5.45
C PHE A 99 21.89 -26.24 -4.54
N MET A 100 21.25 -26.85 -3.53
CA MET A 100 21.91 -27.83 -2.62
C MET A 100 22.59 -28.99 -3.37
N GLY A 101 22.02 -29.45 -4.47
CA GLY A 101 22.58 -30.54 -5.26
C GLY A 101 23.88 -30.18 -5.98
N ILE A 102 24.08 -28.91 -6.32
CA ILE A 102 25.26 -28.42 -7.03
C ILE A 102 26.30 -27.89 -6.03
N HIS A 103 25.85 -27.21 -4.99
CA HIS A 103 26.68 -26.61 -3.96
C HIS A 103 26.25 -27.08 -2.56
N PRO A 104 26.82 -28.19 -2.04
CA PRO A 104 26.44 -28.75 -0.72
C PRO A 104 26.56 -27.77 0.43
N GLY A 105 27.43 -26.76 0.32
CA GLY A 105 27.56 -25.70 1.35
C GLY A 105 26.28 -24.88 1.56
N LEU A 106 25.40 -24.79 0.57
CA LEU A 106 24.13 -24.10 0.66
C LEU A 106 23.09 -24.82 1.53
N SER A 107 23.32 -26.10 1.85
CA SER A 107 22.47 -26.85 2.77
C SER A 107 22.37 -26.19 4.15
N LYS A 108 23.44 -25.50 4.59
CA LYS A 108 23.46 -24.73 5.85
C LYS A 108 22.51 -23.54 5.84
N LEU A 109 22.16 -23.02 4.67
CA LEU A 109 21.24 -21.91 4.49
C LEU A 109 19.80 -22.37 4.22
N ASN A 110 19.56 -23.68 4.06
CA ASN A 110 18.21 -24.24 3.96
C ASN A 110 17.53 -24.32 5.33
N VAL A 111 17.26 -23.15 5.90
CA VAL A 111 16.66 -22.99 7.25
C VAL A 111 15.31 -23.70 7.37
N MET A 112 14.57 -23.81 6.26
CA MET A 112 13.24 -24.39 6.24
C MET A 112 13.26 -25.92 6.11
N GLY A 113 14.39 -26.53 5.76
CA GLY A 113 14.49 -27.99 5.58
C GLY A 113 13.53 -28.51 4.49
N LEU A 114 13.41 -27.78 3.38
CA LEU A 114 12.56 -28.17 2.25
C LEU A 114 13.03 -29.53 1.69
N HIS A 115 12.06 -30.38 1.33
CA HIS A 115 12.32 -31.79 1.03
C HIS A 115 13.18 -31.97 -0.24
N SER A 116 12.83 -31.28 -1.32
CA SER A 116 13.53 -31.37 -2.59
C SER A 116 13.51 -30.02 -3.32
N SER A 117 14.34 -29.86 -4.35
CA SER A 117 14.32 -28.67 -5.19
C SER A 117 12.96 -28.48 -5.90
N SER A 118 12.36 -29.60 -6.38
CA SER A 118 11.05 -29.58 -7.04
C SER A 118 9.94 -29.19 -6.08
N SER A 119 9.93 -29.77 -4.86
CA SER A 119 8.97 -29.44 -3.81
C SER A 119 9.08 -27.98 -3.38
N ALA A 120 10.30 -27.46 -3.25
CA ALA A 120 10.54 -26.05 -2.88
C ALA A 120 9.95 -25.08 -3.92
N VAL A 121 10.18 -25.35 -5.22
CA VAL A 121 9.66 -24.52 -6.31
C VAL A 121 8.12 -24.59 -6.36
N LEU A 122 7.56 -25.79 -6.32
CA LEU A 122 6.10 -25.97 -6.35
C LEU A 122 5.42 -25.28 -5.16
N SER A 123 5.95 -25.47 -3.96
CA SER A 123 5.42 -24.85 -2.73
C SER A 123 5.46 -23.33 -2.81
N ALA A 124 6.53 -22.76 -3.37
CA ALA A 124 6.65 -21.32 -3.55
C ALA A 124 5.69 -20.77 -4.59
N VAL A 125 5.43 -21.48 -5.68
CA VAL A 125 4.46 -21.09 -6.71
C VAL A 125 3.04 -21.10 -6.12
N ILE A 126 2.66 -22.18 -5.43
CA ILE A 126 1.36 -22.28 -4.76
C ILE A 126 1.21 -21.15 -3.72
N PHE A 127 2.22 -20.95 -2.90
CA PHE A 127 2.22 -19.87 -1.90
C PHE A 127 2.01 -18.50 -2.55
N ASN A 128 2.71 -18.22 -3.66
CA ASN A 128 2.56 -16.95 -4.38
C ASN A 128 1.14 -16.72 -4.89
N ALA A 129 0.51 -17.76 -5.45
CA ALA A 129 -0.88 -17.69 -5.87
C ALA A 129 -1.83 -17.39 -4.70
N LEU A 130 -1.65 -18.06 -3.57
CA LEU A 130 -2.46 -17.82 -2.36
C LEU A 130 -2.27 -16.40 -1.79
N VAL A 131 -1.04 -15.90 -1.79
CA VAL A 131 -0.75 -14.52 -1.34
C VAL A 131 -1.45 -13.50 -2.23
N ILE A 132 -1.42 -13.67 -3.55
CA ILE A 132 -2.11 -12.76 -4.47
C ILE A 132 -3.61 -12.75 -4.17
N ILE A 133 -4.24 -13.92 -4.02
CA ILE A 133 -5.66 -14.05 -3.69
C ILE A 133 -5.96 -13.37 -2.34
N ALA A 134 -5.09 -13.49 -1.35
CA ALA A 134 -5.27 -12.87 -0.04
C ALA A 134 -5.06 -11.34 -0.05
N LEU A 135 -4.15 -10.83 -0.90
CA LEU A 135 -3.85 -9.41 -0.99
C LEU A 135 -4.93 -8.61 -1.76
N VAL A 136 -5.64 -9.24 -2.70
CA VAL A 136 -6.71 -8.55 -3.47
C VAL A 136 -7.79 -7.96 -2.55
N PRO A 137 -8.41 -8.69 -1.61
CA PRO A 137 -9.37 -8.11 -0.67
C PRO A 137 -8.77 -7.01 0.20
N LEU A 138 -7.51 -7.15 0.60
CA LEU A 138 -6.80 -6.12 1.39
C LEU A 138 -6.58 -4.85 0.56
N ALA A 139 -6.26 -4.98 -0.72
CA ALA A 139 -6.12 -3.85 -1.64
C ALA A 139 -7.44 -3.11 -1.86
N LEU A 140 -8.55 -3.86 -1.99
CA LEU A 140 -9.88 -3.31 -2.24
C LEU A 140 -10.49 -2.64 -0.99
N LYS A 141 -10.38 -3.28 0.17
CA LYS A 141 -10.90 -2.74 1.44
C LYS A 141 -10.02 -1.62 2.01
N GLY A 142 -8.75 -1.63 1.66
CA GLY A 142 -7.74 -0.74 2.23
C GLY A 142 -7.34 -1.11 3.66
N VAL A 143 -6.19 -0.59 4.06
CA VAL A 143 -5.72 -0.67 5.45
C VAL A 143 -6.46 0.39 6.26
N ARG A 144 -6.91 0.03 7.47
CA ARG A 144 -7.67 0.93 8.35
C ARG A 144 -6.87 2.21 8.63
N TYR A 145 -7.43 3.33 8.21
CA TYR A 145 -6.87 4.64 8.52
C TYR A 145 -6.92 4.93 10.02
N ARG A 146 -5.84 5.46 10.55
CA ARG A 146 -5.76 6.06 11.88
C ARG A 146 -5.13 7.43 11.75
N ALA A 147 -5.67 8.39 12.46
CA ALA A 147 -5.14 9.76 12.54
C ALA A 147 -3.85 9.78 13.36
N VAL A 148 -2.73 9.41 12.72
CA VAL A 148 -1.39 9.40 13.32
C VAL A 148 -0.43 10.19 12.42
N SER A 149 0.73 10.59 12.95
CA SER A 149 1.75 11.27 12.14
C SER A 149 2.29 10.35 11.02
N ALA A 150 2.80 10.96 9.94
CA ALA A 150 3.39 10.22 8.81
C ALA A 150 4.52 9.27 9.27
N ALA A 151 5.37 9.70 10.20
CA ALA A 151 6.43 8.89 10.76
C ALA A 151 5.92 7.66 11.53
N GLN A 152 4.85 7.82 12.31
CA GLN A 152 4.22 6.72 13.03
C GLN A 152 3.53 5.74 12.08
N ALA A 153 2.86 6.25 11.03
CA ALA A 153 2.25 5.43 10.00
C ALA A 153 3.31 4.60 9.24
N LEU A 154 4.42 5.22 8.85
CA LEU A 154 5.53 4.56 8.18
C LEU A 154 6.15 3.47 9.08
N ARG A 155 6.50 3.80 10.32
CA ARG A 155 7.05 2.84 11.28
C ARG A 155 6.13 1.63 11.47
N ARG A 156 4.83 1.87 11.64
CA ARG A 156 3.84 0.81 11.77
C ARG A 156 3.77 -0.07 10.52
N ASN A 157 3.75 0.53 9.33
CA ASN A 157 3.75 -0.21 8.06
C ASN A 157 5.00 -1.08 7.92
N LEU A 158 6.19 -0.52 8.17
CA LEU A 158 7.44 -1.27 8.14
C LEU A 158 7.45 -2.41 9.16
N THR A 159 6.93 -2.20 10.37
CA THR A 159 6.90 -3.26 11.38
C THR A 159 5.89 -4.35 11.03
N ILE A 160 4.63 -4.00 10.72
CA ILE A 160 3.58 -5.01 10.50
C ILE A 160 3.77 -5.69 9.14
N TYR A 161 3.90 -4.91 8.06
CA TYR A 161 3.93 -5.45 6.69
C TYR A 161 5.33 -5.85 6.25
N GLY A 162 6.40 -5.20 6.76
CA GLY A 162 7.77 -5.60 6.49
C GLY A 162 8.12 -6.89 7.22
N VAL A 163 7.94 -6.96 8.53
CA VAL A 163 8.19 -8.17 9.32
C VAL A 163 7.22 -9.29 8.92
N GLY A 164 5.94 -8.97 8.73
CA GLY A 164 4.95 -9.94 8.22
C GLY A 164 5.32 -10.47 6.83
N GLY A 165 5.77 -9.59 5.92
CA GLY A 165 6.24 -9.97 4.59
C GLY A 165 7.48 -10.87 4.60
N ILE A 166 8.31 -10.82 5.65
CA ILE A 166 9.43 -11.73 5.83
C ILE A 166 8.97 -13.07 6.41
N ILE A 167 8.17 -13.05 7.48
CA ILE A 167 7.79 -14.28 8.20
C ILE A 167 6.80 -15.14 7.41
N VAL A 168 5.79 -14.51 6.79
CA VAL A 168 4.68 -15.22 6.11
C VAL A 168 5.17 -16.16 5.00
N PRO A 169 6.13 -15.80 4.13
CA PRO A 169 6.66 -16.73 3.13
C PRO A 169 7.36 -17.95 3.73
N PHE A 170 8.17 -17.75 4.76
CA PHE A 170 8.86 -18.87 5.43
C PHE A 170 7.86 -19.86 5.99
N VAL A 171 6.89 -19.40 6.77
CA VAL A 171 5.86 -20.25 7.35
C VAL A 171 4.95 -20.85 6.28
N GLY A 172 4.48 -20.03 5.32
CA GLY A 172 3.55 -20.45 4.29
C GLY A 172 4.14 -21.48 3.33
N ILE A 173 5.35 -21.26 2.84
CA ILE A 173 6.05 -22.19 1.94
C ILE A 173 6.34 -23.51 2.70
N TRP A 174 6.80 -23.41 3.94
CA TRP A 174 7.05 -24.60 4.77
C TRP A 174 5.79 -25.45 4.98
N LEU A 175 4.64 -24.83 5.31
CA LEU A 175 3.38 -25.53 5.46
C LEU A 175 2.91 -26.20 4.17
N ILE A 176 3.09 -25.51 3.03
CA ILE A 176 2.73 -26.05 1.72
C ILE A 176 3.66 -27.21 1.36
N ASP A 177 4.96 -27.09 1.63
CA ASP A 177 5.92 -28.17 1.41
C ASP A 177 5.56 -29.44 2.18
N LEU A 178 5.07 -29.31 3.42
CA LEU A 178 4.55 -30.44 4.18
C LEU A 178 3.38 -31.17 3.47
N LEU A 179 2.53 -30.42 2.76
CA LEU A 179 1.42 -31.00 1.99
C LEU A 179 1.92 -31.60 0.67
N VAL A 180 2.86 -30.93 0.00
CA VAL A 180 3.44 -31.40 -1.26
C VAL A 180 4.19 -32.71 -1.08
N ARG A 181 4.86 -32.95 0.05
CA ARG A 181 5.52 -34.21 0.39
C ARG A 181 4.59 -35.44 0.39
N LEU A 182 3.27 -35.22 0.55
CA LEU A 182 2.29 -36.30 0.50
C LEU A 182 1.96 -36.75 -0.92
N ILE A 183 2.41 -36.03 -1.92
CA ILE A 183 2.19 -36.33 -3.33
C ILE A 183 3.30 -37.27 -3.80
N PRO A 184 2.98 -38.48 -4.31
CA PRO A 184 3.98 -39.38 -4.85
C PRO A 184 4.75 -38.75 -6.02
N GLY A 185 6.08 -38.72 -5.90
CA GLY A 185 6.96 -38.14 -6.95
C GLY A 185 7.56 -36.77 -6.62
N PHE A 186 7.24 -36.16 -5.47
CA PHE A 186 7.80 -34.90 -4.98
C PHE A 186 8.60 -35.09 -3.71
#